data_d780cccebcf2d00ef089cf2fe898306e
#
_entry.id   d780cccebcf2d00ef089cf2fe898306e
#
_cell.length_a   1.000
_cell.length_b   1.000
_cell.length_c   1.000
_cell.angle_alpha   90.00
_cell.angle_beta   90.00
_cell.angle_gamma   90.00
#
_symmetry.space_group_name_H-M   'P 1'
#
loop_
_entity.id
_entity.type
_entity.pdbx_description
1 polymer ?
#
loop_
_entity_poly.entity_id
_entity_poly.type
_entity_poly.pdbx_seq_one_letter_code
_entity_poly.pdbx_strand_id
1 'polypeptide(L)'
;IQKGNDAAPLQKLSHKLKLKRIQTIALTAVFVIALLVSAFAVLGAPIYQPYSEGIVTIEELGDKGLTLTFDKNVTDFHYDIHDDPDDSSICICDIEAWTTLWDKWFSQGKENLSATVVSEGKPMYLFYIPNDTSENVCLAKYDPSAENQIEIDGETKGITTLPRLVLGYYLILATGVLGIMVIVWLLTRKKQTVRLWVERIGLYPVAYIVSHCIVSGINWTTYSISRDFSLIIFLSILLYSGLLLAHNIWYLKKEIKTVNRL
;
A
#
# COMPACT_ATOMS: atom_id res chain seq x y z
N ILE A 1 37.67 -49.15 -28.16
CA ILE A 1 36.24 -49.01 -27.86
C ILE A 1 36.08 -47.97 -26.77
N GLN A 2 35.87 -46.72 -27.20
CA GLN A 2 35.73 -45.55 -26.28
C GLN A 2 34.29 -45.01 -26.41
N LYS A 3 33.34 -45.73 -25.82
CA LYS A 3 31.88 -45.40 -25.86
C LYS A 3 31.29 -44.92 -24.55
N GLY A 4 32.13 -44.56 -23.58
CA GLY A 4 31.65 -44.25 -22.18
C GLY A 4 31.64 -42.78 -21.76
N ASN A 5 32.22 -41.83 -22.52
CA ASN A 5 32.46 -40.49 -21.99
C ASN A 5 31.49 -39.38 -22.49
N ASP A 6 30.68 -39.64 -23.52
CA ASP A 6 29.80 -38.61 -24.12
C ASP A 6 28.44 -38.52 -23.44
N ALA A 7 28.00 -39.51 -22.66
CA ALA A 7 26.71 -39.49 -21.96
C ALA A 7 26.71 -38.61 -20.73
N ALA A 8 27.81 -38.43 -20.04
CA ALA A 8 27.91 -37.65 -18.79
C ALA A 8 27.65 -36.14 -18.97
N PRO A 9 28.18 -35.46 -20.01
CA PRO A 9 27.88 -34.04 -20.25
C PRO A 9 26.44 -33.82 -20.66
N LEU A 10 25.82 -34.71 -21.45
CA LEU A 10 24.42 -34.63 -21.85
C LEU A 10 23.46 -34.84 -20.68
N GLN A 11 23.76 -35.75 -19.75
CA GLN A 11 22.96 -35.93 -18.51
C GLN A 11 23.03 -34.71 -17.60
N LYS A 12 24.20 -34.11 -17.41
CA LYS A 12 24.37 -32.87 -16.64
C LYS A 12 23.59 -31.71 -17.26
N LEU A 13 23.56 -31.62 -18.59
CA LEU A 13 22.79 -30.56 -19.29
C LEU A 13 21.30 -30.79 -19.15
N SER A 14 20.80 -32.01 -19.31
CA SER A 14 19.38 -32.36 -19.14
C SER A 14 18.91 -32.07 -17.71
N HIS A 15 19.71 -32.37 -16.69
CA HIS A 15 19.41 -32.08 -15.30
C HIS A 15 19.34 -30.56 -15.04
N LYS A 16 20.28 -29.77 -15.56
CA LYS A 16 20.22 -28.31 -15.49
C LYS A 16 18.95 -27.73 -16.13
N LEU A 17 18.58 -28.22 -17.29
CA LEU A 17 17.36 -27.79 -17.98
C LEU A 17 16.10 -28.16 -17.20
N LYS A 18 16.03 -29.35 -16.60
CA LYS A 18 14.92 -29.74 -15.72
C LYS A 18 14.81 -28.82 -14.50
N LEU A 19 15.91 -28.56 -13.80
CA LEU A 19 15.91 -27.64 -12.65
C LEU A 19 15.46 -26.23 -13.03
N LYS A 20 15.91 -25.71 -14.18
CA LYS A 20 15.48 -24.41 -14.66
C LYS A 20 14.01 -24.36 -15.05
N ARG A 21 13.46 -25.43 -15.62
CA ARG A 21 12.02 -25.54 -15.89
C ARG A 21 11.21 -25.51 -14.59
N ILE A 22 11.63 -26.27 -13.59
CA ILE A 22 10.98 -26.26 -12.26
C ILE A 22 11.06 -24.86 -11.66
N GLN A 23 12.22 -24.21 -11.72
CA GLN A 23 12.38 -22.83 -11.24
C GLN A 23 11.46 -21.85 -11.99
N THR A 24 11.31 -21.99 -13.30
CA THR A 24 10.40 -21.14 -14.09
C THR A 24 8.96 -21.36 -13.68
N ILE A 25 8.52 -22.63 -13.50
CA ILE A 25 7.17 -22.95 -13.04
C ILE A 25 6.91 -22.32 -11.64
N ALA A 26 7.85 -22.49 -10.72
CA ALA A 26 7.73 -21.90 -9.38
C ALA A 26 7.65 -20.36 -9.44
N LEU A 27 8.52 -19.71 -10.23
CA LEU A 27 8.47 -18.25 -10.41
C LEU A 27 7.17 -17.79 -11.08
N THR A 28 6.63 -18.56 -12.03
CA THR A 28 5.33 -18.26 -12.64
C THR A 28 4.21 -18.32 -11.60
N ALA A 29 4.21 -19.34 -10.73
CA ALA A 29 3.24 -19.46 -9.67
C ALA A 29 3.32 -18.27 -8.70
N VAL A 30 4.53 -17.90 -8.27
CA VAL A 30 4.77 -16.73 -7.41
C VAL A 30 4.28 -15.45 -8.09
N PHE A 31 4.58 -15.27 -9.36
CA PHE A 31 4.12 -14.10 -10.13
C PHE A 31 2.59 -14.00 -10.21
N VAL A 32 1.91 -15.12 -10.48
CA VAL A 32 0.44 -15.16 -10.53
C VAL A 32 -0.17 -14.84 -9.17
N ILE A 33 0.38 -15.39 -8.09
CA ILE A 33 -0.07 -15.08 -6.72
C ILE A 33 0.16 -13.59 -6.42
N ALA A 34 1.35 -13.07 -6.74
CA ALA A 34 1.67 -11.65 -6.54
C ALA A 34 0.73 -10.74 -7.35
N LEU A 35 0.38 -11.14 -8.58
CA LEU A 35 -0.58 -10.41 -9.42
C LEU A 35 -1.96 -10.34 -8.76
N LEU A 36 -2.47 -11.48 -8.29
CA LEU A 36 -3.77 -11.55 -7.62
C LEU A 36 -3.78 -10.71 -6.34
N VAL A 37 -2.77 -10.87 -5.47
CA VAL A 37 -2.67 -10.10 -4.22
C VAL A 37 -2.56 -8.61 -4.49
N SER A 38 -1.74 -8.20 -5.49
CA SER A 38 -1.62 -6.79 -5.86
C SER A 38 -2.92 -6.23 -6.44
N ALA A 39 -3.66 -7.01 -7.24
CA ALA A 39 -4.95 -6.61 -7.77
C ALA A 39 -5.97 -6.40 -6.64
N PHE A 40 -6.07 -7.32 -5.68
CA PHE A 40 -6.93 -7.15 -4.51
C PHE A 40 -6.50 -5.96 -3.63
N ALA A 41 -5.20 -5.74 -3.44
CA ALA A 41 -4.70 -4.58 -2.70
C ALA A 41 -5.10 -3.26 -3.36
N VAL A 42 -5.01 -3.15 -4.68
CA VAL A 42 -5.43 -1.94 -5.42
C VAL A 42 -6.94 -1.77 -5.38
N LEU A 43 -7.71 -2.86 -5.57
CA LEU A 43 -9.17 -2.80 -5.54
C LEU A 43 -9.72 -2.47 -4.15
N GLY A 44 -9.09 -2.96 -3.09
CA GLY A 44 -9.47 -2.72 -1.70
C GLY A 44 -8.80 -1.49 -1.05
N ALA A 45 -7.95 -0.76 -1.78
CA ALA A 45 -7.30 0.42 -1.22
C ALA A 45 -8.31 1.53 -0.92
N PRO A 46 -8.27 2.18 0.26
CA PRO A 46 -9.16 3.27 0.60
C PRO A 46 -8.97 4.46 -0.32
N ILE A 47 -10.07 4.95 -0.86
CA ILE A 47 -10.18 6.21 -1.61
C ILE A 47 -10.92 7.17 -0.67
N TYR A 48 -10.18 7.99 0.04
CA TYR A 48 -10.73 8.95 0.98
C TYR A 48 -11.66 9.92 0.27
N GLN A 49 -12.79 10.23 0.90
CA GLN A 49 -13.77 11.15 0.36
C GLN A 49 -13.44 12.57 0.83
N PRO A 50 -13.39 13.56 -0.08
CA PRO A 50 -13.31 14.95 0.34
C PRO A 50 -14.57 15.34 1.14
N TYR A 51 -14.45 16.29 2.05
CA TYR A 51 -15.63 16.81 2.74
C TYR A 51 -16.62 17.43 1.75
N SER A 52 -17.87 17.09 1.95
CA SER A 52 -19.02 17.76 1.30
C SER A 52 -20.18 17.79 2.27
N GLU A 53 -21.04 18.80 2.14
CA GLU A 53 -22.26 18.87 2.96
C GLU A 53 -23.10 17.60 2.81
N GLY A 54 -23.46 16.98 3.94
CA GLY A 54 -24.25 15.75 3.98
C GLY A 54 -23.45 14.44 3.85
N ILE A 55 -22.10 14.49 3.74
CA ILE A 55 -21.29 13.27 3.75
C ILE A 55 -21.39 12.52 5.09
N VAL A 56 -21.55 13.27 6.18
CA VAL A 56 -21.84 12.76 7.54
C VAL A 56 -22.99 13.56 8.11
N THR A 57 -24.03 12.87 8.55
CA THR A 57 -25.13 13.44 9.32
C THR A 57 -24.98 13.05 10.78
N ILE A 58 -25.11 14.01 11.67
CA ILE A 58 -24.93 13.83 13.11
C ILE A 58 -26.27 13.97 13.78
N GLU A 59 -26.69 12.98 14.55
CA GLU A 59 -27.91 12.96 15.33
C GLU A 59 -27.62 12.65 16.79
N GLU A 60 -28.35 13.26 17.69
CA GLU A 60 -28.23 13.01 19.12
C GLU A 60 -28.87 11.66 19.49
N LEU A 61 -28.13 10.86 20.26
CA LEU A 61 -28.59 9.57 20.78
C LEU A 61 -28.95 9.67 22.27
N GLY A 62 -29.78 10.62 22.66
CA GLY A 62 -30.13 10.86 24.06
C GLY A 62 -28.90 11.21 24.92
N ASP A 63 -28.97 10.95 26.23
CA ASP A 63 -27.99 11.43 27.22
C ASP A 63 -26.56 10.86 27.12
N LYS A 64 -26.20 10.10 26.10
CA LYS A 64 -24.95 9.32 26.13
C LYS A 64 -24.06 9.39 24.87
N GLY A 65 -24.48 10.03 23.83
CA GLY A 65 -23.62 10.00 22.62
C GLY A 65 -24.30 10.54 21.37
N LEU A 66 -23.57 10.37 20.27
CA LEU A 66 -23.95 10.82 18.95
C LEU A 66 -24.03 9.64 17.99
N THR A 67 -25.01 9.69 17.10
CA THR A 67 -25.06 8.77 15.94
C THR A 67 -24.56 9.51 14.71
N LEU A 68 -23.51 8.95 14.10
CA LEU A 68 -22.99 9.38 12.81
C LEU A 68 -23.63 8.52 11.72
N THR A 69 -24.25 9.14 10.74
CA THR A 69 -24.78 8.45 9.56
C THR A 69 -24.07 8.97 8.33
N PHE A 70 -23.48 8.07 7.55
CA PHE A 70 -22.69 8.41 6.38
C PHE A 70 -23.52 8.34 5.10
N ASP A 71 -23.17 9.18 4.11
CA ASP A 71 -23.74 9.10 2.76
C ASP A 71 -23.46 7.74 2.13
N LYS A 72 -24.35 7.29 1.25
CA LYS A 72 -24.25 6.01 0.52
C LYS A 72 -22.98 5.85 -0.33
N ASN A 73 -22.26 6.93 -0.65
CA ASN A 73 -20.99 6.89 -1.37
C ASN A 73 -19.81 6.50 -0.46
N VAL A 74 -20.03 6.56 0.87
CA VAL A 74 -19.08 6.07 1.87
C VAL A 74 -19.35 4.59 2.10
N THR A 75 -18.35 3.76 1.91
CA THR A 75 -18.49 2.30 2.06
C THR A 75 -17.78 1.77 3.29
N ASP A 76 -16.92 2.60 3.89
CA ASP A 76 -16.26 2.31 5.15
C ASP A 76 -15.75 3.60 5.79
N PHE A 77 -15.52 3.58 7.09
CA PHE A 77 -15.07 4.73 7.87
C PHE A 77 -14.20 4.29 9.05
N HIS A 78 -13.44 5.22 9.58
CA HIS A 78 -12.73 5.07 10.84
C HIS A 78 -12.95 6.30 11.68
N TYR A 79 -13.07 6.13 13.00
CA TYR A 79 -13.02 7.24 13.94
C TYR A 79 -12.08 6.90 15.08
N ASP A 80 -11.39 7.93 15.58
CA ASP A 80 -10.48 7.84 16.72
C ASP A 80 -10.85 8.92 17.74
N ILE A 81 -10.94 8.53 19.00
CA ILE A 81 -11.27 9.47 20.10
C ILE A 81 -10.05 9.59 20.99
N HIS A 82 -9.58 10.81 21.17
CA HIS A 82 -8.45 11.11 22.03
C HIS A 82 -8.67 12.40 22.81
N ASP A 83 -7.97 12.57 23.91
CA ASP A 83 -8.01 13.83 24.67
C ASP A 83 -7.31 14.93 23.88
N ASP A 84 -7.82 16.17 24.00
CA ASP A 84 -7.15 17.35 23.43
C ASP A 84 -5.78 17.51 24.08
N PRO A 85 -4.68 17.66 23.29
CA PRO A 85 -3.32 17.84 23.82
C PRO A 85 -3.15 19.04 24.75
N ASP A 86 -3.95 20.08 24.55
CA ASP A 86 -3.89 21.34 25.31
C ASP A 86 -4.88 21.36 26.48
N ASP A 87 -5.98 20.61 26.40
CA ASP A 87 -7.02 20.55 27.43
C ASP A 87 -7.61 19.12 27.58
N SER A 88 -7.12 18.35 28.52
CA SER A 88 -7.58 16.99 28.79
C SER A 88 -9.03 16.88 29.30
N SER A 89 -9.74 17.99 29.53
CA SER A 89 -11.16 18.03 29.85
C SER A 89 -12.04 17.91 28.58
N ILE A 90 -11.46 18.02 27.40
CA ILE A 90 -12.11 17.98 26.09
C ILE A 90 -11.62 16.76 25.32
N CYS A 91 -12.50 16.10 24.60
CA CYS A 91 -12.17 15.04 23.66
C CYS A 91 -12.22 15.54 22.22
N ILE A 92 -11.38 14.97 21.38
CA ILE A 92 -11.41 15.15 19.93
C ILE A 92 -11.79 13.81 19.31
N CYS A 93 -12.74 13.83 18.39
CA CYS A 93 -13.13 12.69 17.58
C CYS A 93 -12.76 12.96 16.12
N ASP A 94 -11.72 12.31 15.64
CA ASP A 94 -11.28 12.37 14.25
C ASP A 94 -12.03 11.33 13.44
N ILE A 95 -12.66 11.76 12.34
CA ILE A 95 -13.50 10.91 11.48
C ILE A 95 -12.89 10.91 10.08
N GLU A 96 -12.58 9.73 9.60
CA GLU A 96 -12.13 9.46 8.23
C GLU A 96 -13.18 8.62 7.52
N ALA A 97 -13.52 8.97 6.28
CA ALA A 97 -14.46 8.20 5.47
C ALA A 97 -13.90 7.93 4.07
N TRP A 98 -14.11 6.70 3.59
CA TRP A 98 -13.62 6.31 2.28
C TRP A 98 -14.54 5.33 1.57
N THR A 99 -14.23 5.11 0.32
CA THR A 99 -14.76 4.02 -0.49
C THR A 99 -13.60 3.24 -1.10
N THR A 100 -13.87 2.11 -1.73
CA THR A 100 -12.88 1.34 -2.46
C THR A 100 -13.28 1.19 -3.92
N LEU A 101 -12.33 0.87 -4.81
CA LEU A 101 -12.67 0.52 -6.19
C LEU A 101 -13.58 -0.72 -6.26
N TRP A 102 -13.34 -1.67 -5.36
CA TRP A 102 -14.17 -2.86 -5.23
C TRP A 102 -15.63 -2.50 -4.95
N ASP A 103 -15.86 -1.63 -3.97
CA ASP A 103 -17.21 -1.22 -3.59
C ASP A 103 -17.90 -0.40 -4.69
N LYS A 104 -17.16 0.48 -5.38
CA LYS A 104 -17.70 1.24 -6.52
C LYS A 104 -18.20 0.33 -7.64
N TRP A 105 -17.55 -0.80 -7.86
CA TRP A 105 -17.89 -1.69 -8.97
C TRP A 105 -18.89 -2.79 -8.60
N PHE A 106 -18.85 -3.29 -7.36
CA PHE A 106 -19.58 -4.49 -6.96
C PHE A 106 -20.60 -4.29 -5.85
N SER A 107 -20.62 -3.14 -5.15
CA SER A 107 -21.46 -2.92 -3.98
C SER A 107 -22.54 -1.85 -4.22
N GLN A 108 -23.28 -2.00 -5.30
CA GLN A 108 -24.44 -1.12 -5.55
C GLN A 108 -25.59 -1.46 -4.59
N GLY A 109 -26.12 -0.45 -3.86
CA GLY A 109 -27.31 -0.58 -3.03
C GLY A 109 -27.05 -0.96 -1.57
N LYS A 110 -25.88 -0.67 -1.02
CA LYS A 110 -25.64 -0.75 0.44
C LYS A 110 -26.49 0.28 1.19
N GLU A 111 -26.96 -0.10 2.37
CA GLU A 111 -27.58 0.82 3.34
C GLU A 111 -26.53 1.81 3.83
N ASN A 112 -27.00 2.98 4.31
CA ASN A 112 -26.13 3.98 4.90
C ASN A 112 -25.41 3.39 6.12
N LEU A 113 -24.09 3.60 6.19
CA LEU A 113 -23.33 3.22 7.37
C LEU A 113 -23.66 4.14 8.53
N SER A 114 -23.76 3.60 9.73
CA SER A 114 -23.94 4.37 10.95
C SER A 114 -22.99 3.90 12.05
N ALA A 115 -22.56 4.83 12.89
CA ALA A 115 -21.76 4.56 14.07
C ALA A 115 -22.27 5.35 15.26
N THR A 116 -22.14 4.78 16.45
CA THR A 116 -22.41 5.48 17.70
C THR A 116 -21.09 5.88 18.34
N VAL A 117 -20.95 7.16 18.64
CA VAL A 117 -19.80 7.75 19.30
C VAL A 117 -20.23 8.20 20.70
N VAL A 118 -19.47 7.79 21.72
CA VAL A 118 -19.75 8.11 23.12
C VAL A 118 -18.62 8.94 23.70
N SER A 119 -18.95 10.07 24.31
CA SER A 119 -17.96 11.05 24.82
C SER A 119 -17.48 10.79 26.26
N GLU A 120 -17.93 9.73 26.92
CA GLU A 120 -17.65 9.45 28.35
C GLU A 120 -17.98 10.63 29.31
N GLY A 121 -18.91 11.51 28.91
CA GLY A 121 -19.35 12.66 29.69
C GLY A 121 -18.48 13.92 29.59
N LYS A 122 -17.49 13.92 28.67
CA LYS A 122 -16.68 15.11 28.35
C LYS A 122 -17.25 15.84 27.12
N PRO A 123 -17.08 17.16 27.01
CA PRO A 123 -17.29 17.88 25.76
C PRO A 123 -16.38 17.29 24.65
N MET A 124 -16.90 17.20 23.42
CA MET A 124 -16.22 16.56 22.31
C MET A 124 -16.35 17.40 21.04
N TYR A 125 -15.22 17.62 20.36
CA TYR A 125 -15.19 18.17 19.00
C TYR A 125 -15.08 17.05 17.99
N LEU A 126 -15.91 17.09 16.96
CA LEU A 126 -15.89 16.13 15.85
C LEU A 126 -15.24 16.79 14.63
N PHE A 127 -14.13 16.21 14.16
CA PHE A 127 -13.44 16.68 12.97
C PHE A 127 -13.52 15.64 11.86
N TYR A 128 -13.83 16.11 10.66
CA TYR A 128 -13.69 15.32 9.44
C TYR A 128 -12.29 15.51 8.87
N ILE A 129 -11.58 14.40 8.66
CA ILE A 129 -10.20 14.37 8.17
C ILE A 129 -10.20 13.87 6.73
N PRO A 130 -10.00 14.72 5.71
CA PRO A 130 -10.04 14.32 4.31
C PRO A 130 -8.82 13.51 3.85
N ASN A 131 -7.75 13.44 4.66
CA ASN A 131 -6.49 12.75 4.33
C ASN A 131 -5.84 13.22 3.02
N ASP A 132 -5.95 14.50 2.74
CA ASP A 132 -5.30 15.19 1.61
C ASP A 132 -4.74 16.55 2.04
N THR A 133 -4.56 17.48 1.11
CA THR A 133 -4.07 18.84 1.39
C THR A 133 -5.13 19.78 1.93
N SER A 134 -6.39 19.33 2.04
CA SER A 134 -7.49 20.16 2.51
C SER A 134 -7.44 20.33 4.03
N GLU A 135 -8.07 21.38 4.52
CA GLU A 135 -8.23 21.60 5.95
C GLU A 135 -9.23 20.62 6.55
N ASN A 136 -9.00 20.23 7.80
CA ASN A 136 -9.95 19.46 8.57
C ASN A 136 -11.19 20.30 8.85
N VAL A 137 -12.36 19.71 8.76
CA VAL A 137 -13.63 20.40 8.98
C VAL A 137 -14.20 20.03 10.34
N CYS A 138 -14.46 21.03 11.18
CA CYS A 138 -15.17 20.81 12.42
C CYS A 138 -16.65 20.57 12.09
N LEU A 139 -17.11 19.32 12.25
CA LEU A 139 -18.49 18.95 11.95
C LEU A 139 -19.46 19.45 13.02
N ALA A 140 -19.12 19.24 14.28
CA ALA A 140 -19.96 19.61 15.41
C ALA A 140 -19.14 19.66 16.70
N LYS A 141 -19.68 20.38 17.67
CA LYS A 141 -19.32 20.34 19.08
C LYS A 141 -20.44 19.67 19.86
N TYR A 142 -20.07 18.67 20.63
CA TYR A 142 -20.99 18.01 21.57
C TYR A 142 -20.62 18.36 23.01
N ASP A 143 -21.57 18.82 23.78
CA ASP A 143 -21.39 19.09 25.21
C ASP A 143 -22.56 18.47 26.00
N PRO A 144 -22.32 17.35 26.72
CA PRO A 144 -23.36 16.63 27.42
C PRO A 144 -23.97 17.42 28.59
N SER A 145 -23.33 18.52 29.01
CA SER A 145 -23.79 19.39 30.10
C SER A 145 -24.60 20.59 29.62
N ALA A 146 -24.62 20.89 28.33
CA ALA A 146 -25.32 22.01 27.74
C ALA A 146 -26.81 21.69 27.48
N GLU A 147 -27.68 22.70 27.49
CA GLU A 147 -29.10 22.58 27.16
C GLU A 147 -29.28 22.13 25.68
N ASN A 148 -28.47 22.68 24.78
CA ASN A 148 -28.34 22.20 23.41
C ASN A 148 -27.01 21.41 23.33
N GLN A 149 -27.10 20.09 23.37
CA GLN A 149 -25.94 19.24 23.46
C GLN A 149 -25.09 19.22 22.16
N ILE A 150 -25.68 19.53 21.01
CA ILE A 150 -24.99 19.55 19.71
C ILE A 150 -25.06 20.96 19.11
N GLU A 151 -23.87 21.46 18.77
CA GLU A 151 -23.69 22.67 17.95
C GLU A 151 -23.04 22.25 16.64
N ILE A 152 -23.78 22.30 15.53
CA ILE A 152 -23.23 21.99 14.20
C ILE A 152 -22.42 23.20 13.72
N ASP A 153 -21.20 22.98 13.33
CA ASP A 153 -20.28 24.03 12.92
C ASP A 153 -20.08 24.01 11.36
N GLY A 154 -19.54 22.96 10.80
CA GLY A 154 -19.30 22.84 9.34
C GLY A 154 -18.19 23.73 8.83
N GLU A 155 -17.43 24.41 9.71
CA GLU A 155 -16.37 25.35 9.33
C GLU A 155 -14.98 24.71 9.43
N THR A 156 -14.08 25.20 8.58
CA THR A 156 -12.65 24.90 8.71
C THR A 156 -12.05 25.74 9.80
N LYS A 157 -11.30 25.13 10.71
CA LYS A 157 -10.63 25.83 11.82
C LYS A 157 -9.15 26.12 11.55
N GLY A 158 -8.70 26.03 10.28
CA GLY A 158 -7.29 26.18 9.93
C GLY A 158 -6.41 25.03 10.37
N ILE A 159 -7.02 23.91 10.80
CA ILE A 159 -6.29 22.70 11.20
C ILE A 159 -6.09 21.84 9.96
N THR A 160 -4.85 21.44 9.70
CA THR A 160 -4.53 20.55 8.58
C THR A 160 -3.79 19.32 9.08
N THR A 161 -4.08 18.18 8.49
CA THR A 161 -3.28 16.96 8.75
C THR A 161 -1.92 17.08 8.07
N LEU A 162 -0.85 16.92 8.84
CA LEU A 162 0.50 16.99 8.30
C LEU A 162 0.88 15.67 7.60
N PRO A 163 1.36 15.74 6.36
CA PRO A 163 1.82 14.55 5.66
C PRO A 163 3.10 14.00 6.29
N ARG A 164 3.22 12.68 6.33
CA ARG A 164 4.34 11.97 6.97
C ARG A 164 5.43 11.64 5.97
N LEU A 165 6.70 11.89 6.33
CA LEU A 165 7.89 11.69 5.47
C LEU A 165 8.38 10.23 5.39
N VAL A 166 7.66 9.27 5.96
CA VAL A 166 8.11 7.88 6.11
C VAL A 166 8.47 7.24 4.77
N LEU A 167 7.69 7.49 3.73
CA LEU A 167 7.94 6.91 2.40
C LEU A 167 9.25 7.42 1.79
N GLY A 168 9.61 8.67 2.05
CA GLY A 168 10.89 9.25 1.61
C GLY A 168 12.11 8.54 2.20
N TYR A 169 12.06 8.16 3.47
CA TYR A 169 13.16 7.41 4.10
C TYR A 169 13.37 6.04 3.44
N TYR A 170 12.29 5.32 3.14
CA TYR A 170 12.40 4.03 2.43
C TYR A 170 12.89 4.19 0.99
N LEU A 171 12.53 5.28 0.30
CA LEU A 171 13.04 5.58 -1.04
C LEU A 171 14.55 5.86 -1.02
N ILE A 172 15.03 6.66 -0.05
CA ILE A 172 16.47 6.92 0.15
C ILE A 172 17.21 5.62 0.45
N LEU A 173 16.68 4.78 1.35
CA LEU A 173 17.25 3.49 1.69
C LEU A 173 17.37 2.59 0.47
N ALA A 174 16.29 2.46 -0.31
CA ALA A 174 16.29 1.63 -1.53
C ALA A 174 17.30 2.14 -2.57
N THR A 175 17.41 3.46 -2.74
CA THR A 175 18.38 4.08 -3.64
C THR A 175 19.81 3.85 -3.16
N GLY A 176 20.08 3.96 -1.87
CA GLY A 176 21.37 3.65 -1.28
C GLY A 176 21.78 2.19 -1.46
N VAL A 177 20.85 1.26 -1.21
CA VAL A 177 21.07 -0.19 -1.44
C VAL A 177 21.36 -0.45 -2.92
N LEU A 178 20.62 0.18 -3.84
CA LEU A 178 20.88 0.05 -5.28
C LEU A 178 22.27 0.55 -5.65
N GLY A 179 22.70 1.69 -5.10
CA GLY A 179 24.06 2.21 -5.30
C GLY A 179 25.13 1.22 -4.85
N ILE A 180 24.99 0.63 -3.66
CA ILE A 180 25.88 -0.42 -3.15
C ILE A 180 25.90 -1.63 -4.11
N MET A 181 24.72 -2.08 -4.56
CA MET A 181 24.61 -3.22 -5.49
C MET A 181 25.32 -2.93 -6.82
N VAL A 182 25.23 -1.71 -7.34
CA VAL A 182 25.96 -1.30 -8.56
C VAL A 182 27.48 -1.36 -8.33
N ILE A 183 27.98 -0.86 -7.20
CA ILE A 183 29.41 -0.93 -6.85
C ILE A 183 29.87 -2.38 -6.75
N VAL A 184 29.13 -3.24 -6.04
CA VAL A 184 29.45 -4.67 -5.91
C VAL A 184 29.43 -5.36 -7.29
N TRP A 185 28.48 -5.02 -8.14
CA TRP A 185 28.39 -5.54 -9.50
C TRP A 185 29.62 -5.16 -10.35
N LEU A 186 30.09 -3.91 -10.23
CA LEU A 186 31.31 -3.44 -10.90
C LEU A 186 32.56 -4.17 -10.40
N LEU A 187 32.69 -4.39 -9.09
CA LEU A 187 33.83 -5.06 -8.47
C LEU A 187 33.85 -6.57 -8.79
N THR A 188 32.69 -7.18 -8.98
CA THR A 188 32.55 -8.63 -9.20
C THR A 188 32.58 -9.04 -10.67
N ARG A 189 32.93 -8.15 -11.58
CA ARG A 189 32.94 -8.40 -13.05
C ARG A 189 33.62 -9.70 -13.46
N LYS A 190 34.69 -10.13 -12.75
CA LYS A 190 35.45 -11.33 -13.04
C LYS A 190 34.79 -12.61 -12.48
N LYS A 191 33.83 -12.51 -11.53
CA LYS A 191 33.22 -13.67 -10.86
C LYS A 191 31.77 -13.84 -11.34
N GLN A 192 31.59 -14.55 -12.44
CA GLN A 192 30.28 -14.69 -13.13
C GLN A 192 29.14 -15.20 -12.22
N THR A 193 29.39 -16.12 -11.30
CA THR A 193 28.38 -16.64 -10.37
C THR A 193 27.91 -15.57 -9.39
N VAL A 194 28.86 -14.82 -8.80
CA VAL A 194 28.52 -13.74 -7.86
C VAL A 194 27.76 -12.63 -8.55
N ARG A 195 28.19 -12.25 -9.75
CA ARG A 195 27.52 -11.24 -10.58
C ARG A 195 26.05 -11.57 -10.84
N LEU A 196 25.75 -12.84 -11.18
CA LEU A 196 24.36 -13.27 -11.40
C LEU A 196 23.48 -13.14 -10.13
N TRP A 197 24.05 -13.41 -8.96
CA TRP A 197 23.34 -13.19 -7.70
C TRP A 197 23.13 -11.72 -7.40
N VAL A 198 24.14 -10.88 -7.61
CA VAL A 198 24.03 -9.42 -7.42
C VAL A 198 23.00 -8.83 -8.37
N GLU A 199 22.96 -9.24 -9.64
CA GLU A 199 21.95 -8.82 -10.61
C GLU A 199 20.54 -9.18 -10.12
N ARG A 200 20.31 -10.41 -9.63
CA ARG A 200 19.01 -10.85 -9.14
C ARG A 200 18.54 -10.09 -7.89
N ILE A 201 19.45 -9.94 -6.91
CA ILE A 201 19.12 -9.22 -5.67
C ILE A 201 18.93 -7.72 -5.95
N GLY A 202 19.75 -7.13 -6.83
CA GLY A 202 19.67 -5.73 -7.21
C GLY A 202 18.39 -5.34 -7.96
N LEU A 203 17.67 -6.32 -8.54
CA LEU A 203 16.35 -6.06 -9.13
C LEU A 203 15.30 -5.66 -8.10
N TYR A 204 15.44 -6.06 -6.81
CA TYR A 204 14.44 -5.72 -5.80
C TYR A 204 14.39 -4.22 -5.47
N PRO A 205 15.49 -3.53 -5.14
CA PRO A 205 15.46 -2.08 -4.95
C PRO A 205 15.00 -1.32 -6.21
N VAL A 206 15.31 -1.81 -7.42
CA VAL A 206 14.77 -1.23 -8.66
C VAL A 206 13.24 -1.37 -8.70
N ALA A 207 12.72 -2.56 -8.43
CA ALA A 207 11.27 -2.80 -8.38
C ALA A 207 10.59 -1.92 -7.32
N TYR A 208 11.22 -1.74 -6.14
CA TYR A 208 10.69 -0.87 -5.09
C TYR A 208 10.64 0.60 -5.55
N ILE A 209 11.72 1.13 -6.12
CA ILE A 209 11.79 2.52 -6.60
C ILE A 209 10.72 2.77 -7.68
N VAL A 210 10.57 1.85 -8.63
CA VAL A 210 9.55 1.96 -9.69
C VAL A 210 8.15 1.91 -9.08
N SER A 211 7.88 1.01 -8.14
CA SER A 211 6.58 0.91 -7.45
C SER A 211 6.26 2.17 -6.66
N HIS A 212 7.26 2.71 -5.97
CA HIS A 212 7.12 3.98 -5.25
C HIS A 212 6.74 5.12 -6.21
N CYS A 213 7.44 5.23 -7.35
CA CYS A 213 7.14 6.25 -8.35
C CYS A 213 5.73 6.08 -8.97
N ILE A 214 5.24 4.85 -9.09
CA ILE A 214 3.88 4.59 -9.61
C ILE A 214 2.80 4.99 -8.60
N VAL A 215 2.99 4.69 -7.31
CA VAL A 215 1.98 4.92 -6.27
C VAL A 215 2.00 6.36 -5.76
N SER A 216 3.17 6.88 -5.44
CA SER A 216 3.34 8.19 -4.78
C SER A 216 4.02 9.24 -5.67
N GLY A 217 4.42 8.89 -6.89
CA GLY A 217 5.22 9.76 -7.74
C GLY A 217 6.61 9.99 -7.16
N ILE A 218 7.11 11.21 -7.31
CA ILE A 218 8.40 11.64 -6.70
C ILE A 218 8.17 12.22 -5.30
N ASN A 219 6.96 12.14 -4.78
CA ASN A 219 6.62 12.68 -3.47
C ASN A 219 7.22 11.84 -2.34
N TRP A 220 7.69 12.51 -1.33
CA TRP A 220 8.34 11.91 -0.15
C TRP A 220 7.36 11.76 1.01
N THR A 221 6.18 12.36 0.87
CA THR A 221 5.17 12.47 1.89
C THR A 221 3.93 11.66 1.55
N THR A 222 3.25 11.20 2.59
CA THR A 222 1.95 10.54 2.48
C THR A 222 1.03 10.98 3.62
N TYR A 223 -0.26 11.05 3.35
CA TYR A 223 -1.32 11.23 4.36
C TYR A 223 -1.76 9.89 4.94
N SER A 224 -1.70 8.80 4.17
CA SER A 224 -2.05 7.45 4.62
C SER A 224 -0.89 6.48 4.41
N ILE A 225 -0.06 6.30 5.46
CA ILE A 225 1.11 5.40 5.43
C ILE A 225 0.68 3.97 5.13
N SER A 226 -0.34 3.47 5.81
CA SER A 226 -0.73 2.05 5.71
C SER A 226 -1.21 1.71 4.30
N ARG A 227 -1.97 2.60 3.66
CA ARG A 227 -2.41 2.45 2.27
C ARG A 227 -1.23 2.47 1.30
N ASP A 228 -0.47 3.55 1.31
CA ASP A 228 0.55 3.79 0.28
C ASP A 228 1.71 2.81 0.41
N PHE A 229 2.16 2.53 1.64
CA PHE A 229 3.21 1.54 1.89
C PHE A 229 2.78 0.13 1.47
N SER A 230 1.56 -0.28 1.78
CA SER A 230 1.04 -1.58 1.37
C SER A 230 0.99 -1.71 -0.15
N LEU A 231 0.48 -0.69 -0.86
CA LEU A 231 0.43 -0.68 -2.32
C LEU A 231 1.84 -0.75 -2.94
N ILE A 232 2.79 0.02 -2.40
CA ILE A 232 4.19 0.00 -2.86
C ILE A 232 4.80 -1.39 -2.69
N ILE A 233 4.62 -2.02 -1.52
CA ILE A 233 5.18 -3.36 -1.24
C ILE A 233 4.57 -4.42 -2.17
N PHE A 234 3.23 -4.49 -2.30
CA PHE A 234 2.60 -5.47 -3.16
C PHE A 234 3.01 -5.30 -4.64
N LEU A 235 3.03 -4.06 -5.13
CA LEU A 235 3.48 -3.76 -6.48
C LEU A 235 4.97 -4.07 -6.67
N SER A 236 5.81 -3.85 -5.65
CA SER A 236 7.24 -4.20 -5.68
C SER A 236 7.45 -5.71 -5.81
N ILE A 237 6.69 -6.52 -5.07
CA ILE A 237 6.75 -7.98 -5.15
C ILE A 237 6.31 -8.44 -6.54
N LEU A 238 5.24 -7.85 -7.08
CA LEU A 238 4.76 -8.15 -8.44
C LEU A 238 5.83 -7.84 -9.49
N LEU A 239 6.37 -6.62 -9.49
CA LEU A 239 7.39 -6.21 -10.45
C LEU A 239 8.67 -7.05 -10.31
N TYR A 240 9.12 -7.30 -9.08
CA TYR A 240 10.31 -8.12 -8.82
C TYR A 240 10.14 -9.55 -9.33
N SER A 241 9.01 -10.20 -9.03
CA SER A 241 8.73 -11.56 -9.50
C SER A 241 8.65 -11.62 -11.03
N GLY A 242 8.04 -10.61 -11.68
CA GLY A 242 7.98 -10.48 -13.12
C GLY A 242 9.37 -10.29 -13.77
N LEU A 243 10.20 -9.43 -13.19
CA LEU A 243 11.59 -9.21 -13.65
C LEU A 243 12.44 -10.47 -13.51
N LEU A 244 12.31 -11.19 -12.38
CA LEU A 244 13.01 -12.47 -12.19
C LEU A 244 12.55 -13.53 -13.20
N LEU A 245 11.25 -13.60 -13.46
CA LEU A 245 10.69 -14.51 -14.45
C LEU A 245 11.22 -14.19 -15.85
N ALA A 246 11.17 -12.92 -16.25
CA ALA A 246 11.69 -12.46 -17.54
C ALA A 246 13.19 -12.76 -17.69
N HIS A 247 13.98 -12.46 -16.64
CA HIS A 247 15.41 -12.76 -16.62
C HIS A 247 15.68 -14.27 -16.76
N ASN A 248 14.91 -15.11 -16.06
CA ASN A 248 15.07 -16.56 -16.13
C ASN A 248 14.69 -17.12 -17.51
N ILE A 249 13.62 -16.64 -18.13
CA ILE A 249 13.21 -17.02 -19.49
C ILE A 249 14.25 -16.59 -20.53
N TRP A 250 14.77 -15.36 -20.41
CA TRP A 250 15.81 -14.86 -21.31
C TRP A 250 17.08 -15.73 -21.24
N TYR A 251 17.51 -16.08 -20.03
CA TYR A 251 18.65 -16.95 -19.82
C TYR A 251 18.44 -18.34 -20.39
N LEU A 252 17.26 -18.95 -20.20
CA LEU A 252 16.89 -20.24 -20.80
C LEU A 252 16.94 -20.21 -22.33
N LYS A 253 16.38 -19.17 -22.95
CA LYS A 253 16.42 -19.01 -24.41
C LYS A 253 17.84 -18.92 -24.92
N LYS A 254 18.73 -18.21 -24.22
CA LYS A 254 20.15 -18.12 -24.59
C LYS A 254 20.86 -19.46 -24.51
N GLU A 255 20.63 -20.25 -23.45
CA GLU A 255 21.23 -21.59 -23.32
C GLU A 255 20.76 -22.55 -24.43
N ILE A 256 19.44 -22.60 -24.69
CA ILE A 256 18.86 -23.44 -25.75
C ILE A 256 19.46 -23.08 -27.12
N LYS A 257 19.61 -21.77 -27.41
CA LYS A 257 20.21 -21.33 -28.68
C LYS A 257 21.70 -21.75 -28.81
N THR A 258 22.41 -21.83 -27.70
CA THR A 258 23.81 -22.27 -27.69
C THR A 258 23.90 -23.79 -27.95
N VAL A 259 22.99 -24.58 -27.37
CA VAL A 259 22.91 -26.02 -27.55
C VAL A 259 22.56 -26.40 -29.00
N ASN A 260 21.61 -25.66 -29.61
CA ASN A 260 21.19 -25.91 -31.00
C ASN A 260 22.26 -25.52 -32.06
N ARG A 261 23.37 -24.89 -31.65
CA ARG A 261 24.50 -24.54 -32.52
C ARG A 261 25.68 -25.48 -32.41
N LEU A 262 25.63 -26.40 -31.45
CA LEU A 262 26.60 -27.49 -31.28
C LEU A 262 26.14 -28.76 -32.00
#